data_d48b38bd9526b9eea0a26e81f98d9498
#
_entry.id   d48b38bd9526b9eea0a26e81f98d9498
#
_cell.length_a   1.000
_cell.length_b   1.000
_cell.length_c   1.000
_cell.angle_alpha   90.00
_cell.angle_beta   90.00
_cell.angle_gamma   90.00
#
_symmetry.space_group_name_H-M   'P 1'
#
loop_
_entity.id
_entity.type
_entity.pdbx_description
1 polymer ?
#
loop_
_entity_poly.entity_id
_entity_poly.type
_entity_poly.pdbx_seq_one_letter_code
_entity_poly.pdbx_strand_id
1 'polypeptide(L)'
;MGVVLLAACTTLVVRTISRSSSAPTVPHVATLAADGHAAATLRVVTGTPTLTIGVANLGRTGTLLRVSTPPASPAPQLQTSGGAGNPVVSVSAAEAAAITVTLNSAVTWQLDLAAGTTKTVANLVGGKVAGIVVTKGSDVIELTLPRPDASVGLRLAAGASRLKLSLPGGVPVRVTAAAGAGAVSLDGQEHVGVKAGSVFTSVGWAPGAAGYDLDATAGAARITVTAQAA
;
A
#
# COMPACT_ATOMS: atom_id res chain seq x y z
N MET A 1 -67.31 50.41 -32.67
CA MET A 1 -67.22 49.44 -31.58
C MET A 1 -65.87 48.67 -31.72
N GLY A 2 -64.85 49.10 -31.02
CA GLY A 2 -63.56 48.47 -31.05
C GLY A 2 -63.37 47.67 -29.76
N VAL A 3 -63.09 46.40 -29.89
CA VAL A 3 -62.74 45.48 -28.78
C VAL A 3 -61.23 45.47 -28.62
N VAL A 4 -60.74 45.97 -27.48
CA VAL A 4 -59.31 45.89 -27.10
C VAL A 4 -59.14 44.60 -26.33
N LEU A 5 -58.35 43.64 -26.89
CA LEU A 5 -57.90 42.45 -26.17
C LEU A 5 -56.59 42.78 -25.40
N LEU A 6 -56.71 42.80 -24.08
CA LEU A 6 -55.50 42.80 -23.21
C LEU A 6 -54.93 41.39 -23.11
N ALA A 7 -53.72 41.16 -23.66
CA ALA A 7 -52.96 39.97 -23.43
C ALA A 7 -52.21 40.13 -22.13
N ALA A 8 -52.59 39.36 -21.10
CA ALA A 8 -51.79 39.23 -19.84
C ALA A 8 -50.59 38.31 -20.06
N CYS A 9 -49.40 38.89 -20.05
CA CYS A 9 -48.13 38.16 -20.11
C CYS A 9 -47.78 37.66 -18.71
N THR A 10 -48.04 36.36 -18.44
CA THR A 10 -47.65 35.72 -17.17
C THR A 10 -46.17 35.27 -17.27
N THR A 11 -45.27 36.02 -16.66
CA THR A 11 -43.89 35.67 -16.53
C THR A 11 -43.74 34.54 -15.49
N LEU A 12 -43.47 33.32 -16.00
CA LEU A 12 -43.14 32.17 -15.16
C LEU A 12 -41.71 32.33 -14.64
N VAL A 13 -41.52 32.72 -13.38
CA VAL A 13 -40.21 32.73 -12.72
C VAL A 13 -39.85 31.30 -12.31
N VAL A 14 -39.07 30.62 -13.15
CA VAL A 14 -38.47 29.34 -12.77
C VAL A 14 -37.32 29.61 -11.77
N ARG A 15 -37.60 29.43 -10.50
CA ARG A 15 -36.56 29.39 -9.48
C ARG A 15 -35.80 28.05 -9.61
N THR A 16 -34.65 28.06 -10.25
CA THR A 16 -33.69 26.96 -10.15
C THR A 16 -33.18 26.88 -8.72
N ILE A 17 -33.68 25.92 -7.96
CA ILE A 17 -33.12 25.57 -6.65
C ILE A 17 -31.85 24.80 -6.95
N SER A 18 -30.70 25.48 -6.93
CA SER A 18 -29.38 24.82 -6.91
C SER A 18 -29.31 24.05 -5.60
N ARG A 19 -29.55 22.74 -5.66
CA ARG A 19 -29.18 21.83 -4.57
C ARG A 19 -27.68 21.81 -4.54
N SER A 20 -27.05 22.55 -3.62
CA SER A 20 -25.67 22.33 -3.23
C SER A 20 -25.63 20.96 -2.61
N SER A 21 -25.28 19.94 -3.40
CA SER A 21 -24.91 18.64 -2.85
C SER A 21 -23.60 18.87 -2.09
N SER A 22 -23.69 19.02 -0.78
CA SER A 22 -22.50 18.98 0.08
C SER A 22 -21.79 17.67 -0.20
N ALA A 23 -20.54 17.74 -0.68
CA ALA A 23 -19.72 16.55 -0.85
C ALA A 23 -19.66 15.80 0.49
N PRO A 24 -19.68 14.47 0.50
CA PRO A 24 -19.58 13.70 1.73
C PRO A 24 -18.31 14.12 2.49
N THR A 25 -18.46 14.44 3.77
CA THR A 25 -17.34 14.91 4.61
C THR A 25 -16.66 13.78 5.37
N VAL A 26 -17.22 12.57 5.35
CA VAL A 26 -16.75 11.41 6.10
C VAL A 26 -16.11 10.40 5.15
N PRO A 27 -14.90 9.88 5.46
CA PRO A 27 -14.27 8.83 4.68
C PRO A 27 -15.13 7.57 4.59
N HIS A 28 -15.09 6.88 3.46
CA HIS A 28 -15.69 5.56 3.35
C HIS A 28 -14.80 4.55 4.06
N VAL A 29 -15.37 3.69 4.89
CA VAL A 29 -14.63 2.68 5.66
C VAL A 29 -15.26 1.31 5.46
N ALA A 30 -14.42 0.33 5.16
CA ALA A 30 -14.76 -1.09 5.18
C ALA A 30 -13.87 -1.82 6.18
N THR A 31 -14.43 -2.79 6.90
CA THR A 31 -13.73 -3.60 7.90
C THR A 31 -14.02 -5.08 7.67
N LEU A 32 -13.05 -5.92 8.00
CA LEU A 32 -13.20 -7.38 8.02
C LEU A 32 -12.89 -7.90 9.41
N ALA A 33 -13.69 -8.84 9.92
CA ALA A 33 -13.46 -9.45 11.21
C ALA A 33 -12.19 -10.33 11.21
N ALA A 34 -11.53 -10.43 12.35
CA ALA A 34 -10.30 -11.20 12.48
C ALA A 34 -10.54 -12.71 12.58
N ASP A 35 -11.69 -13.14 13.10
CA ASP A 35 -12.12 -14.55 13.24
C ASP A 35 -11.03 -15.48 13.81
N GLY A 36 -10.10 -14.92 14.60
CA GLY A 36 -9.00 -15.66 15.21
C GLY A 36 -7.86 -16.04 14.27
N HIS A 37 -7.82 -15.54 13.03
CA HIS A 37 -6.74 -15.83 12.09
C HIS A 37 -5.37 -15.36 12.62
N ALA A 38 -4.38 -16.26 12.61
CA ALA A 38 -3.00 -15.97 13.00
C ALA A 38 -2.17 -15.40 11.84
N ALA A 39 -2.58 -15.67 10.61
CA ALA A 39 -1.92 -15.19 9.39
C ALA A 39 -2.97 -14.78 8.35
N ALA A 40 -2.62 -13.85 7.49
CA ALA A 40 -3.47 -13.44 6.37
C ALA A 40 -2.62 -12.81 5.24
N THR A 41 -3.18 -12.81 4.04
CA THR A 41 -2.61 -12.13 2.88
C THR A 41 -3.45 -10.91 2.53
N LEU A 42 -2.83 -9.73 2.50
CA LEU A 42 -3.41 -8.55 1.89
C LEU A 42 -3.06 -8.52 0.41
N ARG A 43 -4.06 -8.43 -0.47
CA ARG A 43 -3.87 -8.20 -1.90
C ARG A 43 -4.54 -6.90 -2.31
N VAL A 44 -3.77 -5.92 -2.79
CA VAL A 44 -4.30 -4.67 -3.35
C VAL A 44 -4.37 -4.83 -4.86
N VAL A 45 -5.59 -4.82 -5.43
CA VAL A 45 -5.82 -5.16 -6.84
C VAL A 45 -6.18 -3.97 -7.73
N THR A 46 -6.52 -2.82 -7.15
CA THR A 46 -6.90 -1.62 -7.91
C THR A 46 -5.85 -0.54 -7.76
N GLY A 47 -5.42 0.04 -8.89
CA GLY A 47 -4.49 1.16 -8.91
C GLY A 47 -5.06 2.40 -8.22
N THR A 48 -4.20 3.13 -7.52
CA THR A 48 -4.51 4.39 -6.85
C THR A 48 -3.28 5.29 -6.86
N PRO A 49 -3.43 6.61 -6.97
CA PRO A 49 -2.28 7.51 -6.82
C PRO A 49 -1.52 7.30 -5.51
N THR A 50 -2.23 7.12 -4.40
CA THR A 50 -1.60 6.96 -3.08
C THR A 50 -2.14 5.73 -2.35
N LEU A 51 -1.24 4.82 -1.97
CA LEU A 51 -1.53 3.68 -1.10
C LEU A 51 -0.77 3.85 0.22
N THR A 52 -1.50 3.89 1.31
CA THR A 52 -0.92 3.92 2.67
C THR A 52 -1.30 2.65 3.42
N ILE A 53 -0.31 1.94 3.95
CA ILE A 53 -0.51 0.74 4.76
C ILE A 53 0.11 0.98 6.13
N GLY A 54 -0.67 0.78 7.18
CA GLY A 54 -0.21 0.88 8.56
C GLY A 54 -0.63 -0.32 9.38
N VAL A 55 -0.10 -0.42 10.59
CA VAL A 55 -0.41 -1.47 11.57
C VAL A 55 -0.97 -0.84 12.83
N ALA A 56 -1.99 -1.46 13.41
CA ALA A 56 -2.54 -1.07 14.71
C ALA A 56 -3.02 -2.32 15.48
N ASN A 57 -3.11 -2.18 16.80
CA ASN A 57 -3.75 -3.20 17.62
C ASN A 57 -5.29 -3.10 17.43
N LEU A 58 -5.84 -4.00 16.62
CA LEU A 58 -7.28 -4.07 16.35
C LEU A 58 -7.99 -5.18 17.16
N GLY A 59 -7.30 -5.75 18.15
CA GLY A 59 -7.79 -6.86 18.97
C GLY A 59 -7.67 -8.23 18.28
N ARG A 60 -7.43 -9.31 19.05
CA ARG A 60 -7.25 -10.66 18.48
C ARG A 60 -8.50 -11.21 17.80
N THR A 61 -9.67 -10.94 18.37
CA THR A 61 -10.97 -11.37 17.87
C THR A 61 -11.78 -10.23 17.26
N GLY A 62 -11.15 -9.05 17.16
CA GLY A 62 -11.79 -7.85 16.63
C GLY A 62 -11.73 -7.75 15.11
N THR A 63 -11.07 -6.73 14.63
CA THR A 63 -10.96 -6.44 13.20
C THR A 63 -9.65 -7.01 12.63
N LEU A 64 -9.73 -7.76 11.53
CA LEU A 64 -8.57 -8.26 10.79
C LEU A 64 -7.83 -7.09 10.10
N LEU A 65 -8.58 -6.31 9.34
CA LEU A 65 -8.10 -5.09 8.72
C LEU A 65 -9.23 -4.06 8.56
N ARG A 66 -8.81 -2.81 8.41
CA ARG A 66 -9.68 -1.68 8.08
C ARG A 66 -9.14 -1.01 6.83
N VAL A 67 -10.02 -0.70 5.89
CA VAL A 67 -9.68 0.05 4.67
C VAL A 67 -10.53 1.30 4.61
N SER A 68 -9.92 2.42 4.26
CA SER A 68 -10.63 3.66 4.03
C SER A 68 -10.21 4.36 2.74
N THR A 69 -11.16 5.07 2.16
CA THR A 69 -10.96 5.97 1.01
C THR A 69 -11.49 7.36 1.35
N PRO A 70 -10.96 8.43 0.71
CA PRO A 70 -11.46 9.79 0.91
C PRO A 70 -12.95 9.91 0.65
N PRO A 71 -13.66 10.90 1.24
CA PRO A 71 -15.10 11.09 1.09
C PRO A 71 -15.57 11.25 -0.36
N ALA A 72 -14.74 11.85 -1.22
CA ALA A 72 -15.06 12.07 -2.64
C ALA A 72 -14.71 10.86 -3.54
N SER A 73 -14.11 9.80 -2.96
CA SER A 73 -13.73 8.59 -3.67
C SER A 73 -14.79 7.50 -3.49
N PRO A 74 -14.85 6.50 -4.38
CA PRO A 74 -15.69 5.33 -4.17
C PRO A 74 -15.35 4.58 -2.88
N ALA A 75 -16.37 3.94 -2.28
CA ALA A 75 -16.20 3.11 -1.10
C ALA A 75 -15.29 1.89 -1.42
N PRO A 76 -14.39 1.51 -0.50
CA PRO A 76 -13.53 0.35 -0.70
C PRO A 76 -14.33 -0.95 -0.63
N GLN A 77 -13.98 -1.90 -1.47
CA GLN A 77 -14.58 -3.23 -1.55
C GLN A 77 -13.57 -4.26 -1.00
N LEU A 78 -14.04 -5.16 -0.15
CA LEU A 78 -13.27 -6.25 0.39
C LEU A 78 -13.83 -7.58 -0.11
N GLN A 79 -12.96 -8.44 -0.64
CA GLN A 79 -13.31 -9.80 -1.04
C GLN A 79 -12.35 -10.76 -0.34
N THR A 80 -12.89 -11.78 0.29
CA THR A 80 -12.11 -12.81 0.97
C THR A 80 -12.13 -14.08 0.16
N SER A 81 -10.95 -14.69 -0.01
CA SER A 81 -10.75 -15.99 -0.65
C SER A 81 -9.68 -16.78 0.10
N GLY A 82 -9.45 -18.04 -0.28
CA GLY A 82 -8.46 -18.90 0.36
C GLY A 82 -9.04 -19.75 1.51
N GLY A 83 -8.17 -20.49 2.18
CA GLY A 83 -8.53 -21.39 3.26
C GLY A 83 -8.65 -20.72 4.62
N ALA A 84 -9.27 -21.40 5.57
CA ALA A 84 -9.52 -20.90 6.93
C ALA A 84 -8.26 -20.52 7.72
N GLY A 85 -7.07 -21.06 7.36
CA GLY A 85 -5.81 -20.78 8.08
C GLY A 85 -5.08 -19.53 7.63
N ASN A 86 -5.24 -19.13 6.36
CA ASN A 86 -4.57 -17.95 5.78
C ASN A 86 -5.48 -17.31 4.71
N PRO A 87 -6.46 -16.50 5.12
CA PRO A 87 -7.35 -15.83 4.18
C PRO A 87 -6.58 -14.83 3.32
N VAL A 88 -6.94 -14.78 2.03
CA VAL A 88 -6.49 -13.73 1.11
C VAL A 88 -7.57 -12.67 1.05
N VAL A 89 -7.26 -11.47 1.52
CA VAL A 89 -8.17 -10.33 1.47
C VAL A 89 -7.78 -9.42 0.33
N SER A 90 -8.60 -9.42 -0.71
CA SER A 90 -8.45 -8.54 -1.86
C SER A 90 -9.15 -7.21 -1.60
N VAL A 91 -8.40 -6.12 -1.75
CA VAL A 91 -8.85 -4.73 -1.60
C VAL A 91 -8.94 -4.09 -2.97
N SER A 92 -10.11 -3.55 -3.29
CA SER A 92 -10.33 -2.75 -4.49
C SER A 92 -11.08 -1.45 -4.16
N ALA A 93 -10.72 -0.37 -4.85
CA ALA A 93 -11.41 0.91 -4.81
C ALA A 93 -11.10 1.63 -6.12
N ALA A 94 -11.89 1.32 -7.16
CA ALA A 94 -11.68 1.88 -8.50
C ALA A 94 -11.74 3.41 -8.45
N GLU A 95 -10.77 4.07 -9.12
CA GLU A 95 -10.68 5.53 -9.22
C GLU A 95 -10.54 6.28 -7.88
N ALA A 96 -10.22 5.58 -6.78
CA ALA A 96 -9.96 6.24 -5.51
C ALA A 96 -8.67 7.05 -5.58
N ALA A 97 -8.71 8.29 -5.13
CA ALA A 97 -7.52 9.16 -5.07
C ALA A 97 -6.48 8.63 -4.06
N ALA A 98 -6.94 7.94 -3.03
CA ALA A 98 -6.09 7.30 -2.04
C ALA A 98 -6.78 6.10 -1.40
N ILE A 99 -6.00 5.09 -1.03
CA ILE A 99 -6.44 3.95 -0.23
C ILE A 99 -5.56 3.90 1.03
N THR A 100 -6.19 3.86 2.19
CA THR A 100 -5.51 3.64 3.46
C THR A 100 -5.94 2.31 4.05
N VAL A 101 -4.97 1.44 4.34
CA VAL A 101 -5.18 0.12 4.94
C VAL A 101 -4.56 0.10 6.33
N THR A 102 -5.31 -0.30 7.34
CA THR A 102 -4.80 -0.57 8.68
C THR A 102 -4.90 -2.06 8.96
N LEU A 103 -3.77 -2.69 9.19
CA LEU A 103 -3.62 -4.13 9.45
C LEU A 103 -3.60 -4.41 10.95
N ASN A 104 -4.13 -5.55 11.37
CA ASN A 104 -4.05 -5.97 12.77
C ASN A 104 -2.64 -6.44 13.12
N SER A 105 -2.04 -5.86 14.16
CA SER A 105 -0.69 -6.19 14.64
C SER A 105 -0.55 -7.61 15.21
N ALA A 106 -1.66 -8.25 15.61
CA ALA A 106 -1.65 -9.62 16.14
C ALA A 106 -1.50 -10.69 15.03
N VAL A 107 -1.66 -10.30 13.76
CA VAL A 107 -1.68 -11.19 12.59
C VAL A 107 -0.38 -11.09 11.82
N THR A 108 0.12 -12.21 11.32
CA THR A 108 1.27 -12.25 10.42
C THR A 108 0.81 -12.01 8.98
N TRP A 109 1.37 -10.98 8.33
CA TRP A 109 0.90 -10.52 7.04
C TRP A 109 1.84 -10.87 5.90
N GLN A 110 1.28 -11.46 4.84
CA GLN A 110 1.83 -11.45 3.49
C GLN A 110 1.21 -10.28 2.73
N LEU A 111 2.02 -9.42 2.10
CA LEU A 111 1.53 -8.31 1.28
C LEU A 111 1.74 -8.60 -0.20
N ASP A 112 0.67 -8.53 -0.99
CA ASP A 112 0.69 -8.64 -2.45
C ASP A 112 0.17 -7.32 -3.05
N LEU A 113 1.09 -6.47 -3.48
CA LEU A 113 0.79 -5.17 -4.09
C LEU A 113 0.64 -5.38 -5.61
N ALA A 114 -0.55 -5.85 -6.00
CA ALA A 114 -0.87 -6.21 -7.38
C ALA A 114 -1.46 -5.04 -8.19
N ALA A 115 -1.39 -3.82 -7.67
CA ALA A 115 -1.91 -2.61 -8.31
C ALA A 115 -0.81 -1.57 -8.50
N GLY A 116 -0.83 -0.86 -9.63
CA GLY A 116 0.06 0.26 -9.89
C GLY A 116 -0.28 1.46 -9.00
N THR A 117 0.75 2.15 -8.49
CA THR A 117 0.57 3.35 -7.66
C THR A 117 1.59 4.42 -8.07
N THR A 118 1.29 5.69 -7.82
CA THR A 118 2.31 6.75 -7.87
C THR A 118 3.15 6.68 -6.60
N LYS A 119 2.49 6.54 -5.43
CA LYS A 119 3.20 6.44 -4.15
C LYS A 119 2.59 5.35 -3.27
N THR A 120 3.44 4.43 -2.80
CA THR A 120 3.11 3.45 -1.76
C THR A 120 3.93 3.76 -0.52
N VAL A 121 3.26 3.92 0.63
CA VAL A 121 3.89 4.06 1.94
C VAL A 121 3.36 2.96 2.84
N ALA A 122 4.23 2.08 3.31
CA ALA A 122 3.87 1.05 4.27
C ALA A 122 4.70 1.20 5.54
N ASN A 123 4.03 1.54 6.63
CA ASN A 123 4.63 1.53 7.96
C ASN A 123 4.14 0.29 8.73
N LEU A 124 4.98 -0.72 8.80
CA LEU A 124 4.66 -2.03 9.39
C LEU A 124 5.31 -2.25 10.76
N VAL A 125 5.86 -1.19 11.35
CA VAL A 125 6.42 -1.23 12.72
C VAL A 125 5.35 -1.71 13.71
N GLY A 126 5.73 -2.63 14.59
CA GLY A 126 4.83 -3.27 15.56
C GLY A 126 3.94 -4.37 14.97
N GLY A 127 4.04 -4.65 13.68
CA GLY A 127 3.39 -5.77 13.01
C GLY A 127 4.32 -6.97 12.80
N LYS A 128 3.77 -8.01 12.18
CA LYS A 128 4.50 -9.21 11.74
C LYS A 128 4.35 -9.36 10.24
N VAL A 129 5.49 -9.52 9.54
CA VAL A 129 5.54 -9.59 8.08
C VAL A 129 6.15 -10.93 7.68
N ALA A 130 5.42 -11.71 6.88
CA ALA A 130 5.91 -12.95 6.28
C ALA A 130 6.60 -12.71 4.92
N GLY A 131 6.18 -11.67 4.20
CA GLY A 131 6.76 -11.30 2.91
C GLY A 131 6.02 -10.15 2.25
N ILE A 132 6.66 -9.54 1.25
CA ILE A 132 6.06 -8.49 0.43
C ILE A 132 6.39 -8.76 -1.03
N VAL A 133 5.36 -8.72 -1.88
CA VAL A 133 5.53 -8.86 -3.33
C VAL A 133 4.89 -7.65 -4.01
N VAL A 134 5.65 -6.99 -4.86
CA VAL A 134 5.19 -5.88 -5.70
C VAL A 134 5.17 -6.36 -7.14
N THR A 135 3.97 -6.57 -7.70
CA THR A 135 3.79 -7.14 -9.05
C THR A 135 3.39 -6.10 -10.10
N LYS A 136 3.11 -4.87 -9.69
CA LYS A 136 2.84 -3.73 -10.59
C LYS A 136 3.71 -2.54 -10.23
N GLY A 137 4.09 -1.77 -11.25
CA GLY A 137 4.99 -0.63 -11.11
C GLY A 137 4.47 0.45 -10.18
N SER A 138 5.41 1.14 -9.52
CA SER A 138 5.16 2.30 -8.67
C SER A 138 6.29 3.30 -8.84
N ASP A 139 5.99 4.60 -8.80
CA ASP A 139 7.06 5.60 -8.85
C ASP A 139 7.87 5.59 -7.55
N VAL A 140 7.17 5.60 -6.41
CA VAL A 140 7.81 5.65 -5.10
C VAL A 140 7.23 4.60 -4.18
N ILE A 141 8.11 3.75 -3.63
CA ILE A 141 7.76 2.75 -2.62
C ILE A 141 8.60 3.04 -1.37
N GLU A 142 7.94 3.33 -0.26
CA GLU A 142 8.55 3.56 1.04
C GLU A 142 8.05 2.49 2.02
N LEU A 143 8.92 1.61 2.46
CA LEU A 143 8.62 0.54 3.40
C LEU A 143 9.38 0.75 4.70
N THR A 144 8.66 0.88 5.81
CA THR A 144 9.21 0.87 7.16
C THR A 144 8.83 -0.46 7.80
N LEU A 145 9.81 -1.31 8.06
CA LEU A 145 9.60 -2.71 8.39
C LEU A 145 9.95 -2.99 9.86
N PRO A 146 9.29 -3.97 10.50
CA PRO A 146 9.62 -4.39 11.86
C PRO A 146 10.94 -5.18 11.91
N ARG A 147 11.41 -5.53 13.11
CA ARG A 147 12.46 -6.56 13.27
C ARG A 147 11.87 -7.92 12.91
N PRO A 148 12.46 -8.66 11.97
CA PRO A 148 11.95 -9.96 11.59
C PRO A 148 12.41 -11.06 12.57
N ASP A 149 11.56 -12.08 12.79
CA ASP A 149 11.90 -13.25 13.59
C ASP A 149 12.55 -14.37 12.75
N ALA A 150 12.47 -14.26 11.42
CA ALA A 150 13.01 -15.21 10.46
C ALA A 150 13.47 -14.47 9.19
N SER A 151 13.96 -15.20 8.18
CA SER A 151 14.21 -14.61 6.86
C SER A 151 12.91 -14.23 6.18
N VAL A 152 12.78 -12.97 5.78
CA VAL A 152 11.60 -12.40 5.12
C VAL A 152 11.95 -11.96 3.70
N GLY A 153 11.27 -12.56 2.71
CA GLY A 153 11.43 -12.22 1.30
C GLY A 153 10.67 -10.94 0.92
N LEU A 154 11.36 -10.06 0.21
CA LEU A 154 10.81 -8.88 -0.42
C LEU A 154 11.04 -9.00 -1.92
N ARG A 155 9.99 -9.05 -2.74
CA ARG A 155 10.15 -9.19 -4.19
C ARG A 155 9.58 -7.97 -4.92
N LEU A 156 10.43 -7.30 -5.67
CA LEU A 156 10.06 -6.25 -6.60
C LEU A 156 10.01 -6.85 -8.02
N ALA A 157 8.85 -7.34 -8.41
CA ALA A 157 8.63 -7.98 -9.72
C ALA A 157 8.20 -6.99 -10.81
N ALA A 158 8.03 -5.72 -10.48
CA ALA A 158 7.76 -4.65 -11.44
C ALA A 158 8.65 -3.44 -11.13
N GLY A 159 8.89 -2.59 -12.14
CA GLY A 159 9.78 -1.44 -12.02
C GLY A 159 9.34 -0.42 -10.97
N ALA A 160 10.31 0.23 -10.32
CA ALA A 160 10.09 1.37 -9.43
C ALA A 160 11.12 2.47 -9.73
N SER A 161 10.70 3.74 -9.67
CA SER A 161 11.66 4.85 -9.73
C SER A 161 12.48 4.92 -8.44
N ARG A 162 11.81 4.74 -7.29
CA ARG A 162 12.48 4.77 -5.98
C ARG A 162 11.88 3.72 -5.04
N LEU A 163 12.74 2.85 -4.51
CA LEU A 163 12.43 1.95 -3.42
C LEU A 163 13.25 2.35 -2.20
N LYS A 164 12.58 2.70 -1.09
CA LYS A 164 13.21 2.99 0.20
C LYS A 164 12.76 1.96 1.22
N LEU A 165 13.74 1.27 1.81
CA LEU A 165 13.54 0.38 2.96
C LEU A 165 14.11 1.06 4.20
N SER A 166 13.29 1.20 5.25
CA SER A 166 13.71 1.67 6.57
C SER A 166 13.61 0.51 7.55
N LEU A 167 14.72 0.06 8.09
CA LEU A 167 14.83 -1.13 8.94
C LEU A 167 15.30 -0.75 10.35
N PRO A 168 14.92 -1.47 11.40
CA PRO A 168 15.51 -1.29 12.72
C PRO A 168 17.03 -1.52 12.67
N GLY A 169 17.78 -0.75 13.46
CA GLY A 169 19.24 -0.88 13.50
C GLY A 169 19.70 -2.33 13.77
N GLY A 170 20.73 -2.77 13.05
CA GLY A 170 21.30 -4.11 13.17
C GLY A 170 20.47 -5.25 12.56
N VAL A 171 19.41 -4.94 11.81
CA VAL A 171 18.69 -5.97 11.03
C VAL A 171 19.46 -6.23 9.73
N PRO A 172 19.90 -7.50 9.49
CA PRO A 172 20.62 -7.80 8.27
C PRO A 172 19.73 -7.75 7.04
N VAL A 173 20.30 -7.33 5.91
CA VAL A 173 19.59 -7.29 4.63
C VAL A 173 20.50 -7.72 3.48
N ARG A 174 19.92 -8.47 2.53
CA ARG A 174 20.48 -8.70 1.21
C ARG A 174 19.65 -7.96 0.17
N VAL A 175 20.34 -7.37 -0.79
CA VAL A 175 19.71 -6.72 -1.95
C VAL A 175 20.27 -7.37 -3.20
N THR A 176 19.41 -8.04 -3.97
CA THR A 176 19.73 -8.59 -5.28
C THR A 176 19.10 -7.71 -6.36
N ALA A 177 19.92 -7.05 -7.15
CA ALA A 177 19.49 -6.26 -8.31
C ALA A 177 19.49 -7.17 -9.56
N ALA A 178 18.52 -8.08 -9.67
CA ALA A 178 18.50 -9.09 -10.73
C ALA A 178 18.44 -8.47 -12.14
N ALA A 179 17.68 -7.38 -12.33
CA ALA A 179 17.63 -6.64 -13.60
C ALA A 179 18.57 -5.41 -13.61
N GLY A 180 19.36 -5.20 -12.54
CA GLY A 180 20.17 -4.00 -12.36
C GLY A 180 19.41 -2.84 -11.72
N ALA A 181 20.15 -1.78 -11.37
CA ALA A 181 19.59 -0.55 -10.81
C ALA A 181 20.44 0.66 -11.19
N GLY A 182 19.85 1.85 -11.24
CA GLY A 182 20.59 3.09 -11.41
C GLY A 182 21.52 3.34 -10.24
N ALA A 183 21.04 3.12 -9.00
CA ALA A 183 21.84 3.17 -7.79
C ALA A 183 21.27 2.25 -6.70
N VAL A 184 22.16 1.69 -5.88
CA VAL A 184 21.85 0.97 -4.64
C VAL A 184 22.62 1.61 -3.50
N SER A 185 21.93 2.05 -2.45
CA SER A 185 22.54 2.57 -1.22
C SER A 185 22.24 1.61 -0.07
N LEU A 186 23.29 1.08 0.55
CA LEU A 186 23.25 0.13 1.65
C LEU A 186 24.33 0.49 2.68
N ASP A 187 24.00 0.55 3.97
CA ASP A 187 24.90 0.88 5.07
C ASP A 187 25.69 2.19 4.83
N GLY A 188 25.05 3.19 4.22
CA GLY A 188 25.69 4.47 3.87
C GLY A 188 26.60 4.44 2.65
N GLN A 189 26.80 3.28 2.03
CA GLN A 189 27.57 3.09 0.80
C GLN A 189 26.64 3.22 -0.41
N GLU A 190 26.97 4.06 -1.37
CA GLU A 190 26.22 4.21 -2.62
C GLU A 190 26.98 3.57 -3.79
N HIS A 191 26.29 2.70 -4.51
CA HIS A 191 26.76 2.06 -5.73
C HIS A 191 25.92 2.54 -6.89
N VAL A 192 26.51 3.18 -7.88
CA VAL A 192 25.83 3.70 -9.08
C VAL A 192 26.12 2.82 -10.30
N GLY A 193 25.17 2.81 -11.26
CA GLY A 193 25.33 2.01 -12.47
C GLY A 193 25.36 0.50 -12.19
N VAL A 194 24.51 0.04 -11.28
CA VAL A 194 24.48 -1.34 -10.78
C VAL A 194 24.04 -2.29 -11.88
N LYS A 195 24.92 -3.23 -12.23
CA LYS A 195 24.69 -4.24 -13.28
C LYS A 195 23.65 -5.27 -12.84
N ALA A 196 22.99 -5.88 -13.82
CA ALA A 196 22.10 -7.01 -13.58
C ALA A 196 22.83 -8.16 -12.88
N GLY A 197 22.17 -8.80 -11.92
CA GLY A 197 22.69 -9.88 -11.09
C GLY A 197 23.60 -9.43 -9.94
N SER A 198 23.81 -8.12 -9.73
CA SER A 198 24.58 -7.63 -8.59
C SER A 198 23.89 -7.92 -7.26
N VAL A 199 24.69 -8.32 -6.25
CA VAL A 199 24.22 -8.66 -4.91
C VAL A 199 24.99 -7.82 -3.88
N PHE A 200 24.27 -7.22 -2.96
CA PHE A 200 24.81 -6.44 -1.84
C PHE A 200 24.26 -7.01 -0.53
N THR A 201 25.11 -7.12 0.47
CA THR A 201 24.72 -7.62 1.80
C THR A 201 25.18 -6.64 2.86
N SER A 202 24.33 -6.39 3.84
CA SER A 202 24.71 -5.63 5.04
C SER A 202 25.53 -6.48 6.00
N VAL A 203 26.15 -5.83 6.97
CA VAL A 203 26.86 -6.52 8.06
C VAL A 203 25.91 -7.47 8.78
N GLY A 204 26.40 -8.70 9.06
CA GLY A 204 25.65 -9.73 9.79
C GLY A 204 24.65 -10.52 8.94
N TRP A 205 24.53 -10.26 7.64
CA TRP A 205 23.67 -11.07 6.79
C TRP A 205 24.24 -12.49 6.59
N ALA A 206 23.37 -13.49 6.77
CA ALA A 206 23.68 -14.88 6.47
C ALA A 206 22.43 -15.58 5.90
N PRO A 207 22.60 -16.54 4.97
CA PRO A 207 21.47 -17.29 4.41
C PRO A 207 20.65 -17.99 5.51
N GLY A 208 19.32 -17.79 5.48
CA GLY A 208 18.40 -18.39 6.45
C GLY A 208 18.35 -17.73 7.83
N ALA A 209 19.24 -16.77 8.13
CA ALA A 209 19.15 -15.98 9.36
C ALA A 209 17.98 -15.00 9.31
N ALA A 210 17.54 -14.55 10.48
CA ALA A 210 16.51 -13.51 10.59
C ALA A 210 17.02 -12.20 9.95
N GLY A 211 16.30 -11.74 8.93
CA GLY A 211 16.70 -10.59 8.12
C GLY A 211 15.78 -10.40 6.92
N TYR A 212 16.09 -9.44 6.09
CA TYR A 212 15.33 -9.17 4.87
C TYR A 212 16.14 -9.54 3.62
N ASP A 213 15.47 -10.20 2.69
CA ASP A 213 16.03 -10.60 1.40
C ASP A 213 15.25 -9.91 0.28
N LEU A 214 15.78 -8.80 -0.23
CA LEU A 214 15.19 -8.05 -1.33
C LEU A 214 15.69 -8.60 -2.67
N ASP A 215 14.75 -9.11 -3.47
CA ASP A 215 14.96 -9.51 -4.86
C ASP A 215 14.25 -8.53 -5.81
N ALA A 216 15.01 -7.64 -6.42
CA ALA A 216 14.55 -6.72 -7.46
C ALA A 216 14.68 -7.40 -8.84
N THR A 217 13.67 -8.20 -9.21
CA THR A 217 13.63 -8.92 -10.49
C THR A 217 13.29 -7.99 -11.67
N ALA A 218 12.71 -6.82 -11.39
CA ALA A 218 12.57 -5.73 -12.35
C ALA A 218 13.53 -4.59 -11.96
N GLY A 219 13.91 -3.76 -12.95
CA GLY A 219 14.82 -2.65 -12.73
C GLY A 219 14.24 -1.59 -11.78
N ALA A 220 15.10 -0.95 -11.01
CA ALA A 220 14.78 0.21 -10.20
C ALA A 220 15.76 1.35 -10.50
N ALA A 221 15.27 2.61 -10.52
CA ALA A 221 16.21 3.71 -10.69
C ALA A 221 17.06 3.90 -9.42
N ARG A 222 16.46 3.76 -8.23
CA ARG A 222 17.18 3.84 -6.95
C ARG A 222 16.59 2.90 -5.91
N ILE A 223 17.46 2.13 -5.27
CA ILE A 223 17.14 1.33 -4.08
C ILE A 223 17.94 1.92 -2.91
N THR A 224 17.29 2.27 -1.82
CA THR A 224 17.92 2.80 -0.62
C THR A 224 17.50 2.01 0.60
N VAL A 225 18.44 1.48 1.34
CA VAL A 225 18.23 0.83 2.62
C VAL A 225 18.83 1.69 3.73
N THR A 226 18.02 2.05 4.71
CA THR A 226 18.42 2.90 5.84
C THR A 226 18.10 2.22 7.15
N ALA A 227 19.02 2.31 8.12
CA ALA A 227 18.70 1.99 9.49
C ALA A 227 17.85 3.11 10.10
N GLN A 228 16.78 2.75 10.82
CA GLN A 228 16.03 3.69 11.65
C GLN A 228 16.87 4.05 12.86
N ALA A 229 16.86 5.32 13.27
CA ALA A 229 17.38 5.70 14.56
C ALA A 229 16.56 5.00 15.67
N ALA A 230 17.25 4.51 16.68
CA ALA A 230 16.63 3.89 17.85
C ALA A 230 15.81 4.89 18.66
#